data_7c425eee33708298180e8ece77889d1a
#
_entry.id   7c425eee33708298180e8ece77889d1a
#
_cell.length_a   1.000
_cell.length_b   1.000
_cell.length_c   1.000
_cell.angle_alpha   90.00
_cell.angle_beta   90.00
_cell.angle_gamma   90.00
#
_symmetry.space_group_name_H-M   'P 1'
#
loop_
_entity.id
_entity.type
_entity.pdbx_description
1 polymer ?
#
loop_
_entity_poly.entity_id
_entity_poly.type
_entity_poly.pdbx_seq_one_letter_code
_entity_poly.pdbx_strand_id
1 'polypeptide(L)'
;ELCLNTARIQFRFIRAMTLKLFPPAKKVKITAAELSLAGRRYIRLLKPCSDNLTDAIRRFAECTTVNLGLTFGNLDASQVLLTIDQGSGPSVAGSYELKSDSTGILLRARNESGVYYGLATLNQILEQADSSVPHFLVQDKPDFATRGVMLDVSRCKVPSMKTLYRLIDQFSQMKINQLQLYTEHTFEFVSHPLVWADASPMTAGQMVELKAYCRARFIELVPNLNSFGHFERWLRHPEYHGLAECPDGFVHPLSNQKIKFGSTLKPNRQSLALLREL
;
A
#
# COMPACT_ATOMS: atom_id res chain seq x y z
N GLU A 1 -65.70 -28.20 -12.31
CA GLU A 1 -64.26 -28.03 -12.60
C GLU A 1 -63.71 -26.93 -11.72
N LEU A 2 -62.99 -27.33 -10.65
CA LEU A 2 -62.33 -26.40 -9.73
C LEU A 2 -60.95 -26.07 -10.29
N CYS A 3 -60.74 -24.82 -10.69
CA CYS A 3 -59.39 -24.29 -10.99
C CYS A 3 -58.65 -24.02 -9.67
N LEU A 4 -57.75 -24.90 -9.33
CA LEU A 4 -56.78 -24.71 -8.24
C LEU A 4 -55.67 -23.74 -8.70
N ASN A 5 -55.78 -22.49 -8.20
CA ASN A 5 -54.77 -21.46 -8.40
C ASN A 5 -53.62 -21.71 -7.43
N THR A 6 -52.58 -22.47 -7.89
CA THR A 6 -51.36 -22.69 -7.14
C THR A 6 -50.47 -21.44 -7.22
N ALA A 7 -50.59 -20.57 -6.23
CA ALA A 7 -49.62 -19.51 -5.99
C ALA A 7 -48.25 -20.16 -5.67
N ARG A 8 -47.35 -20.15 -6.64
CA ARG A 8 -45.92 -20.48 -6.45
C ARG A 8 -45.31 -19.40 -5.57
N ILE A 9 -45.23 -19.65 -4.27
CA ILE A 9 -44.40 -18.90 -3.35
C ILE A 9 -42.95 -19.21 -3.75
N GLN A 10 -42.33 -18.33 -4.53
CA GLN A 10 -40.89 -18.37 -4.73
C GLN A 10 -40.22 -17.99 -3.41
N PHE A 11 -39.79 -18.99 -2.64
CA PHE A 11 -38.81 -18.78 -1.59
C PHE A 11 -37.51 -18.30 -2.27
N ARG A 12 -37.28 -16.99 -2.39
CA ARG A 12 -35.95 -16.44 -2.59
C ARG A 12 -35.15 -16.82 -1.35
N PHE A 13 -34.33 -17.86 -1.48
CA PHE A 13 -33.28 -18.10 -0.50
C PHE A 13 -32.45 -16.83 -0.45
N ILE A 14 -32.60 -16.06 0.62
CA ILE A 14 -31.72 -14.95 0.95
C ILE A 14 -30.36 -15.60 1.24
N ARG A 15 -29.52 -15.71 0.22
CA ARG A 15 -28.14 -16.07 0.40
C ARG A 15 -27.56 -14.96 1.27
N ALA A 16 -27.21 -15.27 2.52
CA ALA A 16 -26.57 -14.33 3.41
C ALA A 16 -25.34 -13.77 2.66
N MET A 17 -25.44 -12.53 2.21
CA MET A 17 -24.41 -11.90 1.41
C MET A 17 -23.24 -11.60 2.35
N THR A 18 -22.13 -12.32 2.17
CA THR A 18 -20.92 -12.13 2.98
C THR A 18 -19.95 -11.28 2.16
N LEU A 19 -19.61 -10.09 2.63
CA LEU A 19 -18.57 -9.28 2.00
C LEU A 19 -17.19 -9.92 2.25
N LYS A 20 -16.50 -10.22 1.18
CA LYS A 20 -15.11 -10.73 1.23
C LYS A 20 -14.17 -9.54 1.21
N LEU A 21 -13.55 -9.23 2.35
CA LEU A 21 -12.62 -8.13 2.50
C LEU A 21 -11.22 -8.64 2.85
N PHE A 22 -10.21 -8.09 2.21
CA PHE A 22 -8.81 -8.38 2.50
C PHE A 22 -7.99 -7.08 2.61
N PRO A 23 -7.32 -6.83 3.75
CA PRO A 23 -7.44 -7.55 5.03
C PRO A 23 -8.88 -7.52 5.59
N PRO A 24 -9.26 -8.50 6.42
CA PRO A 24 -10.60 -8.52 7.02
C PRO A 24 -10.78 -7.31 7.95
N ALA A 25 -11.92 -6.63 7.82
CA ALA A 25 -12.22 -5.51 8.70
C ALA A 25 -12.60 -5.98 10.11
N LYS A 26 -12.37 -5.16 11.12
CA LYS A 26 -12.64 -5.48 12.54
C LYS A 26 -14.11 -5.75 12.83
N LYS A 27 -14.98 -5.06 12.14
CA LYS A 27 -16.44 -5.23 12.31
C LYS A 27 -17.14 -5.01 10.99
N VAL A 28 -17.95 -5.99 10.61
CA VAL A 28 -18.83 -5.91 9.44
C VAL A 28 -20.24 -6.29 9.87
N LYS A 29 -21.21 -5.42 9.57
CA LYS A 29 -22.64 -5.72 9.69
C LYS A 29 -23.28 -5.50 8.35
N ILE A 30 -24.16 -6.39 7.93
CA ILE A 30 -24.89 -6.34 6.67
C ILE A 30 -26.36 -6.54 6.97
N THR A 31 -27.24 -5.85 6.23
CA THR A 31 -28.67 -6.04 6.30
C THR A 31 -29.21 -6.47 4.94
N ALA A 32 -30.45 -6.93 4.90
CA ALA A 32 -31.10 -7.35 3.66
C ALA A 32 -31.52 -6.19 2.74
N ALA A 33 -31.54 -4.95 3.26
CA ALA A 33 -31.84 -3.77 2.47
C ALA A 33 -30.67 -3.45 1.53
N GLU A 34 -30.96 -2.91 0.36
CA GLU A 34 -29.99 -2.60 -0.67
C GLU A 34 -30.01 -1.13 -1.07
N LEU A 35 -28.84 -0.60 -1.39
CA LEU A 35 -28.64 0.70 -2.03
C LEU A 35 -28.43 0.46 -3.52
N SER A 36 -29.31 1.00 -4.36
CA SER A 36 -29.13 1.01 -5.80
C SER A 36 -27.95 1.91 -6.20
N LEU A 37 -27.08 1.42 -7.06
CA LEU A 37 -25.98 2.19 -7.67
C LEU A 37 -26.43 2.97 -8.91
N ALA A 38 -27.62 2.68 -9.45
CA ALA A 38 -28.16 3.35 -10.62
C ALA A 38 -28.43 4.85 -10.31
N GLY A 39 -28.04 5.72 -11.25
CA GLY A 39 -28.24 7.18 -11.15
C GLY A 39 -27.33 7.90 -10.15
N ARG A 40 -26.61 7.19 -9.28
CA ARG A 40 -25.69 7.77 -8.29
C ARG A 40 -24.27 7.79 -8.88
N ARG A 41 -23.73 8.99 -9.10
CA ARG A 41 -22.50 9.14 -9.90
C ARG A 41 -21.44 10.06 -9.30
N TYR A 42 -21.65 10.57 -8.07
CA TYR A 42 -20.75 11.58 -7.54
C TYR A 42 -20.22 11.23 -6.16
N ILE A 43 -18.97 11.61 -5.96
CA ILE A 43 -18.31 11.66 -4.64
C ILE A 43 -18.39 13.10 -4.16
N ARG A 44 -18.91 13.30 -2.96
CA ARG A 44 -19.00 14.61 -2.29
C ARG A 44 -18.04 14.66 -1.12
N LEU A 45 -17.19 15.68 -1.10
CA LEU A 45 -16.32 15.99 0.04
C LEU A 45 -17.03 17.04 0.92
N LEU A 46 -17.14 16.77 2.23
CA LEU A 46 -17.71 17.74 3.17
C LEU A 46 -16.70 18.82 3.57
N LYS A 47 -15.39 18.56 3.43
CA LYS A 47 -14.30 19.49 3.73
C LYS A 47 -13.20 19.36 2.68
N PRO A 48 -12.44 20.44 2.43
CA PRO A 48 -11.24 20.36 1.63
C PRO A 48 -10.24 19.36 2.25
N CYS A 49 -9.49 18.66 1.42
CA CYS A 49 -8.41 17.77 1.80
C CYS A 49 -7.13 18.12 1.04
N SER A 50 -6.01 17.48 1.37
CA SER A 50 -4.75 17.70 0.65
C SER A 50 -4.86 17.28 -0.82
N ASP A 51 -3.96 17.83 -1.66
CA ASP A 51 -3.85 17.43 -3.06
C ASP A 51 -3.60 15.92 -3.18
N ASN A 52 -2.77 15.36 -2.29
CA ASN A 52 -2.48 13.92 -2.26
C ASN A 52 -3.73 13.06 -2.06
N LEU A 53 -4.60 13.45 -1.12
CA LEU A 53 -5.86 12.74 -0.91
C LEU A 53 -6.85 13.00 -2.04
N THR A 54 -6.93 14.21 -2.56
CA THR A 54 -7.77 14.56 -3.71
C THR A 54 -7.42 13.69 -4.92
N ASP A 55 -6.13 13.52 -5.20
CA ASP A 55 -5.66 12.68 -6.30
C ASP A 55 -5.92 11.18 -6.02
N ALA A 56 -5.83 10.75 -4.78
CA ALA A 56 -6.21 9.38 -4.41
C ALA A 56 -7.71 9.11 -4.61
N ILE A 57 -8.58 10.07 -4.26
CA ILE A 57 -10.02 9.97 -4.48
C ILE A 57 -10.33 9.97 -5.98
N ARG A 58 -9.63 10.79 -6.77
CA ARG A 58 -9.78 10.82 -8.23
C ARG A 58 -9.40 9.49 -8.86
N ARG A 59 -8.24 8.91 -8.48
CA ARG A 59 -7.86 7.55 -8.92
C ARG A 59 -8.87 6.48 -8.51
N PHE A 60 -9.41 6.54 -7.29
CA PHE A 60 -10.48 5.64 -6.87
C PHE A 60 -11.70 5.76 -7.80
N ALA A 61 -12.13 6.98 -8.12
CA ALA A 61 -13.27 7.22 -9.00
C ALA A 61 -13.05 6.66 -10.42
N GLU A 62 -11.81 6.72 -10.92
CA GLU A 62 -11.43 6.22 -12.25
C GLU A 62 -11.28 4.70 -12.30
N CYS A 63 -10.86 4.07 -11.20
CA CYS A 63 -10.56 2.62 -11.14
C CYS A 63 -11.73 1.77 -10.65
N THR A 64 -12.71 2.36 -9.97
CA THR A 64 -13.87 1.61 -9.46
C THR A 64 -14.79 1.14 -10.59
N THR A 65 -15.55 0.07 -10.32
CA THR A 65 -16.55 -0.48 -11.26
C THR A 65 -17.72 0.47 -11.55
N VAL A 66 -17.92 1.47 -10.68
CA VAL A 66 -18.97 2.50 -10.81
C VAL A 66 -18.35 3.77 -11.38
N ASN A 67 -18.90 4.30 -12.48
CA ASN A 67 -18.42 5.56 -13.04
C ASN A 67 -18.77 6.72 -12.11
N LEU A 68 -17.77 7.26 -11.42
CA LEU A 68 -17.91 8.30 -10.40
C LEU A 68 -17.22 9.60 -10.83
N GLY A 69 -17.92 10.72 -10.66
CA GLY A 69 -17.33 12.06 -10.73
C GLY A 69 -17.05 12.61 -9.34
N LEU A 70 -16.04 13.47 -9.20
CA LEU A 70 -15.77 14.21 -7.97
C LEU A 70 -16.40 15.59 -8.02
N THR A 71 -17.08 15.99 -6.94
CA THR A 71 -17.69 17.31 -6.83
C THR A 71 -17.46 17.94 -5.46
N PHE A 72 -17.32 19.27 -5.46
CA PHE A 72 -17.25 20.11 -4.28
C PHE A 72 -18.50 21.00 -4.14
N GLY A 73 -19.47 20.84 -5.05
CA GLY A 73 -20.68 21.66 -5.09
C GLY A 73 -21.90 21.00 -4.42
N ASN A 74 -22.97 21.78 -4.35
CA ASN A 74 -24.27 21.29 -3.93
C ASN A 74 -24.90 20.48 -5.07
N LEU A 75 -25.05 19.18 -4.85
CA LEU A 75 -25.79 18.28 -5.72
C LEU A 75 -27.02 17.77 -5.00
N ASP A 76 -28.03 17.36 -5.78
CA ASP A 76 -29.12 16.58 -5.25
C ASP A 76 -28.57 15.30 -4.58
N ALA A 77 -29.07 15.01 -3.39
CA ALA A 77 -28.63 13.83 -2.62
C ALA A 77 -28.83 12.52 -3.40
N SER A 78 -29.81 12.46 -4.31
CA SER A 78 -30.05 11.31 -5.18
C SER A 78 -28.90 11.02 -6.17
N GLN A 79 -28.07 12.02 -6.48
CA GLN A 79 -26.94 11.91 -7.40
C GLN A 79 -25.62 11.52 -6.70
N VAL A 80 -25.55 11.64 -5.36
CA VAL A 80 -24.36 11.36 -4.57
C VAL A 80 -24.34 9.90 -4.14
N LEU A 81 -23.33 9.15 -4.59
CA LEU A 81 -23.09 7.79 -4.10
C LEU A 81 -22.28 7.80 -2.80
N LEU A 82 -21.18 8.53 -2.77
CA LEU A 82 -20.22 8.53 -1.68
C LEU A 82 -20.07 9.93 -1.08
N THR A 83 -20.31 10.04 0.21
CA THR A 83 -19.94 11.25 0.97
C THR A 83 -18.74 10.95 1.84
N ILE A 84 -17.70 11.80 1.77
CA ILE A 84 -16.48 11.70 2.57
C ILE A 84 -16.49 12.81 3.62
N ASP A 85 -16.47 12.40 4.88
CA ASP A 85 -16.40 13.28 6.06
C ASP A 85 -15.04 13.08 6.75
N GLN A 86 -14.03 13.79 6.24
CA GLN A 86 -12.71 13.84 6.84
C GLN A 86 -12.71 14.75 8.08
N GLY A 87 -12.02 14.32 9.14
CA GLY A 87 -11.93 15.04 10.41
C GLY A 87 -12.98 14.59 11.42
N SER A 88 -13.90 13.68 11.05
CA SER A 88 -14.83 12.99 11.93
C SER A 88 -14.54 11.48 11.99
N GLY A 89 -15.22 10.76 12.88
CA GLY A 89 -15.06 9.31 13.00
C GLY A 89 -14.01 8.88 14.03
N PRO A 90 -13.53 7.64 13.94
CA PRO A 90 -12.66 7.05 14.97
C PRO A 90 -11.33 7.79 15.12
N SER A 91 -10.79 7.85 16.36
CA SER A 91 -9.61 8.67 16.68
C SER A 91 -8.26 8.04 16.30
N VAL A 92 -8.20 6.72 16.16
CA VAL A 92 -6.96 6.00 15.84
C VAL A 92 -6.52 6.33 14.41
N ALA A 93 -5.24 6.59 14.21
CA ALA A 93 -4.70 6.87 12.89
C ALA A 93 -4.95 5.69 11.93
N GLY A 94 -5.43 5.98 10.72
CA GLY A 94 -5.78 4.96 9.73
C GLY A 94 -7.11 4.24 9.98
N SER A 95 -7.86 4.57 11.05
CA SER A 95 -9.18 4.02 11.28
C SER A 95 -10.25 4.73 10.45
N TYR A 96 -11.31 4.01 10.13
CA TYR A 96 -12.43 4.54 9.37
C TYR A 96 -13.74 3.81 9.71
N GLU A 97 -14.82 4.45 9.35
CA GLU A 97 -16.16 3.89 9.32
C GLU A 97 -16.77 4.08 7.93
N LEU A 98 -17.27 3.01 7.35
CA LEU A 98 -18.06 3.00 6.13
C LEU A 98 -19.47 2.53 6.44
N LYS A 99 -20.46 3.32 6.07
CA LYS A 99 -21.87 3.00 6.24
C LYS A 99 -22.60 3.22 4.93
N SER A 100 -23.40 2.24 4.50
CA SER A 100 -24.38 2.44 3.43
C SER A 100 -25.80 2.36 3.97
N ASP A 101 -26.66 3.21 3.44
CA ASP A 101 -28.11 3.20 3.68
C ASP A 101 -28.84 3.69 2.42
N SER A 102 -30.15 3.93 2.50
CA SER A 102 -30.97 4.38 1.36
C SER A 102 -30.53 5.72 0.77
N THR A 103 -29.76 6.52 1.51
CA THR A 103 -29.30 7.85 1.07
C THR A 103 -27.96 7.82 0.33
N GLY A 104 -27.17 6.76 0.50
CA GLY A 104 -25.85 6.60 -0.12
C GLY A 104 -24.85 5.91 0.79
N ILE A 105 -23.57 6.12 0.52
CA ILE A 105 -22.44 5.61 1.29
C ILE A 105 -21.77 6.78 2.00
N LEU A 106 -21.53 6.65 3.30
CA LEU A 106 -20.82 7.61 4.12
C LEU A 106 -19.50 7.01 4.57
N LEU A 107 -18.39 7.66 4.26
CA LEU A 107 -17.05 7.35 4.75
C LEU A 107 -16.61 8.40 5.75
N ARG A 108 -16.39 7.99 6.98
CA ARG A 108 -15.85 8.82 8.06
C ARG A 108 -14.46 8.38 8.46
N ALA A 109 -13.53 9.31 8.53
CA ALA A 109 -12.21 9.08 9.05
C ALA A 109 -11.59 10.38 9.59
N ARG A 110 -10.87 10.29 10.69
CA ARG A 110 -10.26 11.47 11.33
C ARG A 110 -9.10 12.04 10.53
N ASN A 111 -8.36 11.18 9.83
CA ASN A 111 -7.19 11.55 9.05
C ASN A 111 -7.24 10.98 7.62
N GLU A 112 -6.39 11.50 6.75
CA GLU A 112 -6.36 11.16 5.33
C GLU A 112 -6.05 9.68 5.07
N SER A 113 -5.15 9.07 5.87
CA SER A 113 -4.86 7.64 5.72
C SER A 113 -6.07 6.77 6.01
N GLY A 114 -6.91 7.17 6.97
CA GLY A 114 -8.18 6.49 7.25
C GLY A 114 -9.16 6.60 6.08
N VAL A 115 -9.27 7.78 5.45
CA VAL A 115 -10.06 7.94 4.22
C VAL A 115 -9.54 7.01 3.13
N TYR A 116 -8.22 7.00 2.91
CA TYR A 116 -7.59 6.17 1.89
C TYR A 116 -7.86 4.67 2.10
N TYR A 117 -7.73 4.17 3.34
CA TYR A 117 -8.00 2.76 3.66
C TYR A 117 -9.50 2.43 3.57
N GLY A 118 -10.36 3.39 3.88
CA GLY A 118 -11.80 3.26 3.67
C GLY A 118 -12.17 3.14 2.20
N LEU A 119 -11.51 3.92 1.32
CA LEU A 119 -11.68 3.82 -0.13
C LEU A 119 -11.19 2.47 -0.68
N ALA A 120 -10.04 1.96 -0.18
CA ALA A 120 -9.56 0.63 -0.56
C ALA A 120 -10.57 -0.48 -0.19
N THR A 121 -11.21 -0.37 0.99
CA THR A 121 -12.26 -1.30 1.40
C THR A 121 -13.53 -1.12 0.55
N LEU A 122 -13.93 0.11 0.28
CA LEU A 122 -15.10 0.39 -0.55
C LEU A 122 -14.92 -0.15 -1.98
N ASN A 123 -13.72 -0.02 -2.54
CA ASN A 123 -13.41 -0.60 -3.85
C ASN A 123 -13.69 -2.11 -3.88
N GLN A 124 -13.22 -2.85 -2.86
CA GLN A 124 -13.48 -4.29 -2.75
C GLN A 124 -14.97 -4.61 -2.60
N ILE A 125 -15.75 -3.75 -1.95
CA ILE A 125 -17.20 -3.92 -1.84
C ILE A 125 -17.86 -3.70 -3.20
N LEU A 126 -17.47 -2.65 -3.93
CA LEU A 126 -18.05 -2.32 -5.23
C LEU A 126 -17.66 -3.35 -6.31
N GLU A 127 -16.47 -3.96 -6.23
CA GLU A 127 -16.05 -5.07 -7.12
C GLU A 127 -16.90 -6.34 -6.95
N GLN A 128 -17.56 -6.49 -5.80
CA GLN A 128 -18.46 -7.62 -5.53
C GLN A 128 -19.94 -7.30 -5.83
N ALA A 129 -20.22 -6.06 -6.23
CA ALA A 129 -21.57 -5.57 -6.51
C ALA A 129 -21.89 -5.66 -7.99
N ASP A 130 -23.16 -5.94 -8.30
CA ASP A 130 -23.71 -5.80 -9.65
C ASP A 130 -24.34 -4.40 -9.82
N SER A 131 -25.63 -4.27 -9.60
CA SER A 131 -26.38 -3.01 -9.73
C SER A 131 -26.73 -2.37 -8.37
N SER A 132 -26.49 -3.05 -7.27
CA SER A 132 -26.76 -2.61 -5.91
C SER A 132 -25.71 -3.13 -4.93
N VAL A 133 -25.61 -2.47 -3.78
CA VAL A 133 -24.85 -2.97 -2.63
C VAL A 133 -25.80 -3.15 -1.44
N PRO A 134 -25.57 -4.14 -0.57
CA PRO A 134 -26.36 -4.26 0.65
C PRO A 134 -26.16 -3.02 1.54
N HIS A 135 -27.09 -2.75 2.42
CA HIS A 135 -26.81 -1.81 3.51
C HIS A 135 -25.79 -2.45 4.46
N PHE A 136 -24.70 -1.78 4.70
CA PHE A 136 -23.61 -2.26 5.53
C PHE A 136 -23.10 -1.22 6.52
N LEU A 137 -22.46 -1.70 7.58
CA LEU A 137 -21.60 -0.92 8.44
C LEU A 137 -20.27 -1.68 8.56
N VAL A 138 -19.20 -1.05 8.09
CA VAL A 138 -17.81 -1.52 8.26
C VAL A 138 -17.09 -0.56 9.17
N GLN A 139 -16.51 -1.08 10.25
CA GLN A 139 -15.63 -0.32 11.14
C GLN A 139 -14.29 -1.03 11.21
N ASP A 140 -13.22 -0.30 10.95
CA ASP A 140 -11.90 -0.86 10.90
C ASP A 140 -10.84 0.08 11.48
N LYS A 141 -9.77 -0.51 11.98
CA LYS A 141 -8.59 0.17 12.48
C LYS A 141 -7.36 -0.72 12.34
N PRO A 142 -6.19 -0.17 12.10
CA PRO A 142 -4.97 -0.96 12.12
C PRO A 142 -4.65 -1.43 13.55
N ASP A 143 -4.13 -2.67 13.68
CA ASP A 143 -3.58 -3.17 14.95
C ASP A 143 -2.16 -2.64 15.17
N PHE A 144 -1.41 -2.43 14.08
CA PHE A 144 -0.06 -1.89 14.09
C PHE A 144 0.01 -0.58 13.32
N ALA A 145 0.68 0.42 13.89
CA ALA A 145 0.88 1.71 13.25
C ALA A 145 1.68 1.55 11.94
N THR A 146 2.75 0.74 11.98
CA THR A 146 3.58 0.42 10.82
C THR A 146 3.28 -0.98 10.34
N ARG A 147 2.98 -1.10 9.05
CA ARG A 147 2.73 -2.36 8.34
C ARG A 147 3.62 -2.34 7.09
N GLY A 148 4.84 -2.85 7.28
CA GLY A 148 5.91 -2.75 6.30
C GLY A 148 6.16 -4.04 5.54
N VAL A 149 6.65 -3.90 4.32
CA VAL A 149 7.27 -4.95 3.53
C VAL A 149 8.71 -4.54 3.26
N MET A 150 9.65 -5.43 3.52
CA MET A 150 11.03 -5.28 3.08
C MET A 150 11.23 -6.13 1.84
N LEU A 151 11.63 -5.49 0.74
CA LEU A 151 11.95 -6.15 -0.52
C LEU A 151 13.46 -6.11 -0.72
N ASP A 152 14.07 -7.28 -0.81
CA ASP A 152 15.48 -7.41 -1.14
C ASP A 152 15.68 -7.15 -2.64
N VAL A 153 16.43 -6.11 -2.96
CA VAL A 153 16.79 -5.73 -4.33
C VAL A 153 18.27 -5.97 -4.64
N SER A 154 19.00 -6.64 -3.76
CA SER A 154 20.43 -6.86 -3.89
C SER A 154 20.84 -8.30 -4.19
N ARG A 155 19.95 -9.29 -3.93
CA ARG A 155 20.22 -10.69 -4.21
C ARG A 155 19.55 -11.14 -5.49
N CYS A 156 20.35 -11.36 -6.51
CA CYS A 156 19.96 -12.01 -7.79
C CYS A 156 18.91 -11.26 -8.62
N LYS A 157 18.24 -10.19 -8.12
CA LYS A 157 17.19 -9.51 -8.88
C LYS A 157 16.93 -8.08 -8.39
N VAL A 158 17.01 -7.14 -9.33
CA VAL A 158 16.47 -5.78 -9.17
C VAL A 158 15.16 -5.70 -9.97
N PRO A 159 14.00 -5.44 -9.35
CA PRO A 159 12.75 -5.31 -10.07
C PRO A 159 12.73 -4.07 -10.97
N SER A 160 12.10 -4.16 -12.14
CA SER A 160 11.85 -2.97 -12.96
C SER A 160 10.87 -2.02 -12.25
N MET A 161 10.91 -0.73 -12.60
CA MET A 161 9.97 0.28 -12.10
C MET A 161 8.52 -0.14 -12.31
N LYS A 162 8.19 -0.70 -13.47
CA LYS A 162 6.85 -1.25 -13.75
C LYS A 162 6.42 -2.33 -12.74
N THR A 163 7.35 -3.21 -12.34
CA THR A 163 7.07 -4.24 -11.34
C THR A 163 6.88 -3.63 -9.96
N LEU A 164 7.72 -2.65 -9.59
CA LEU A 164 7.61 -1.94 -8.31
C LEU A 164 6.27 -1.21 -8.21
N TYR A 165 5.84 -0.50 -9.25
CA TYR A 165 4.54 0.18 -9.27
C TYR A 165 3.39 -0.80 -9.04
N ARG A 166 3.38 -1.94 -9.73
CA ARG A 166 2.36 -2.96 -9.54
C ARG A 166 2.33 -3.53 -8.11
N LEU A 167 3.51 -3.77 -7.53
CA LEU A 167 3.60 -4.23 -6.13
C LEU A 167 3.09 -3.17 -5.16
N ILE A 168 3.45 -1.90 -5.36
CA ILE A 168 3.00 -0.79 -4.53
C ILE A 168 1.48 -0.62 -4.62
N ASP A 169 0.88 -0.77 -5.80
CA ASP A 169 -0.58 -0.76 -5.96
C ASP A 169 -1.23 -1.89 -5.15
N GLN A 170 -0.70 -3.10 -5.22
CA GLN A 170 -1.20 -4.22 -4.43
C GLN A 170 -1.03 -3.99 -2.92
N PHE A 171 0.13 -3.52 -2.49
CA PHE A 171 0.40 -3.20 -1.08
C PHE A 171 -0.57 -2.16 -0.55
N SER A 172 -0.87 -1.13 -1.34
CA SER A 172 -1.82 -0.08 -0.95
C SER A 172 -3.24 -0.62 -0.74
N GLN A 173 -3.70 -1.54 -1.60
CA GLN A 173 -4.99 -2.22 -1.44
C GLN A 173 -5.03 -3.09 -0.16
N MET A 174 -3.89 -3.65 0.22
CA MET A 174 -3.71 -4.41 1.47
C MET A 174 -3.49 -3.51 2.70
N LYS A 175 -3.56 -2.18 2.54
CA LYS A 175 -3.35 -1.20 3.62
C LYS A 175 -1.94 -1.26 4.22
N ILE A 176 -0.95 -1.77 3.48
CA ILE A 176 0.47 -1.67 3.80
C ILE A 176 0.86 -0.19 3.68
N ASN A 177 1.64 0.31 4.64
CA ASN A 177 1.99 1.73 4.69
C ASN A 177 3.50 2.00 4.74
N GLN A 178 4.33 0.98 4.60
CA GLN A 178 5.77 1.15 4.52
C GLN A 178 6.38 0.14 3.54
N LEU A 179 7.26 0.59 2.68
CA LEU A 179 8.09 -0.23 1.80
C LEU A 179 9.55 0.07 2.09
N GLN A 180 10.32 -0.95 2.42
CA GLN A 180 11.78 -0.87 2.54
C GLN A 180 12.41 -1.58 1.35
N LEU A 181 13.34 -0.92 0.67
CA LEU A 181 14.19 -1.55 -0.33
C LEU A 181 15.53 -1.88 0.33
N TYR A 182 15.74 -3.16 0.61
CA TYR A 182 16.99 -3.63 1.16
C TYR A 182 18.07 -3.62 0.07
N THR A 183 19.09 -2.81 0.29
CA THR A 183 20.14 -2.51 -0.67
C THR A 183 21.51 -2.82 -0.09
N GLU A 184 22.39 -3.45 -0.87
CA GLU A 184 23.80 -3.67 -0.58
C GLU A 184 24.69 -2.89 -1.57
N HIS A 185 24.46 -3.07 -2.87
CA HIS A 185 25.27 -2.51 -3.95
C HIS A 185 24.44 -2.08 -5.18
N THR A 186 23.15 -2.30 -5.16
CA THR A 186 22.25 -2.10 -6.31
C THR A 186 21.62 -0.71 -6.34
N PHE A 187 22.38 0.28 -5.91
CA PHE A 187 22.07 1.70 -6.10
C PHE A 187 23.26 2.37 -6.81
N GLU A 188 22.95 3.33 -7.69
CA GLU A 188 23.96 4.07 -8.46
C GLU A 188 24.64 5.13 -7.58
N PHE A 189 25.56 4.67 -6.70
CA PHE A 189 26.41 5.57 -5.91
C PHE A 189 27.40 6.26 -6.83
N VAL A 190 27.21 7.54 -7.07
CA VAL A 190 27.98 8.32 -8.07
C VAL A 190 29.50 8.27 -7.81
N SER A 191 29.90 8.40 -6.54
CA SER A 191 31.31 8.35 -6.14
C SER A 191 31.92 6.93 -6.11
N HIS A 192 31.09 5.90 -6.28
CA HIS A 192 31.51 4.50 -6.09
C HIS A 192 31.09 3.58 -7.26
N PRO A 193 31.43 3.92 -8.52
CA PRO A 193 30.95 3.18 -9.70
C PRO A 193 31.39 1.72 -9.73
N LEU A 194 32.56 1.38 -9.16
CA LEU A 194 33.07 0.01 -9.12
C LEU A 194 32.14 -0.97 -8.41
N VAL A 195 31.41 -0.50 -7.41
CA VAL A 195 30.60 -1.35 -6.54
C VAL A 195 29.37 -1.93 -7.26
N TRP A 196 28.84 -1.16 -8.20
CA TRP A 196 27.60 -1.51 -8.92
C TRP A 196 27.80 -1.73 -10.43
N ALA A 197 29.03 -1.63 -10.94
CA ALA A 197 29.34 -1.72 -12.38
C ALA A 197 28.85 -3.02 -13.04
N ASP A 198 28.82 -4.12 -12.30
CA ASP A 198 28.35 -5.44 -12.77
C ASP A 198 26.90 -5.76 -12.29
N ALA A 199 26.19 -4.76 -11.79
CA ALA A 199 24.81 -4.88 -11.32
C ALA A 199 23.84 -4.10 -12.20
N SER A 200 22.54 -4.19 -11.89
CA SER A 200 21.49 -3.35 -12.48
C SER A 200 21.00 -2.38 -11.40
N PRO A 201 21.75 -1.30 -11.11
CA PRO A 201 21.44 -0.43 -9.98
C PRO A 201 20.19 0.39 -10.23
N MET A 202 19.51 0.77 -9.16
CA MET A 202 18.49 1.80 -9.19
C MET A 202 19.16 3.18 -9.17
N THR A 203 18.70 4.08 -10.03
CA THR A 203 19.20 5.45 -10.08
C THR A 203 18.55 6.34 -9.02
N ALA A 204 19.20 7.46 -8.68
CA ALA A 204 18.62 8.47 -7.80
C ALA A 204 17.28 9.01 -8.34
N GLY A 205 17.19 9.23 -9.66
CA GLY A 205 15.94 9.66 -10.32
C GLY A 205 14.81 8.65 -10.12
N GLN A 206 15.08 7.37 -10.31
CA GLN A 206 14.10 6.29 -10.07
C GLN A 206 13.65 6.23 -8.60
N MET A 207 14.56 6.46 -7.65
CA MET A 207 14.20 6.50 -6.22
C MET A 207 13.31 7.68 -5.88
N VAL A 208 13.55 8.86 -6.47
CA VAL A 208 12.68 10.04 -6.30
C VAL A 208 11.30 9.78 -6.88
N GLU A 209 11.22 9.21 -8.08
CA GLU A 209 9.97 8.82 -8.74
C GLU A 209 9.20 7.78 -7.91
N LEU A 210 9.90 6.74 -7.42
CA LEU A 210 9.30 5.70 -6.59
C LEU A 210 8.77 6.26 -5.26
N LYS A 211 9.50 7.19 -4.64
CA LYS A 211 9.06 7.89 -3.42
C LYS A 211 7.77 8.66 -3.66
N ALA A 212 7.68 9.38 -4.77
CA ALA A 212 6.47 10.10 -5.13
C ALA A 212 5.29 9.13 -5.36
N TYR A 213 5.54 8.01 -6.05
CA TYR A 213 4.53 6.99 -6.33
C TYR A 213 4.01 6.32 -5.05
N CYS A 214 4.91 5.98 -4.12
CA CYS A 214 4.56 5.46 -2.80
C CYS A 214 3.73 6.46 -1.99
N ARG A 215 4.20 7.73 -1.92
CA ARG A 215 3.51 8.80 -1.19
C ARG A 215 2.07 9.00 -1.68
N ALA A 216 1.87 8.97 -3.00
CA ALA A 216 0.54 9.07 -3.60
C ALA A 216 -0.41 7.94 -3.19
N ARG A 217 0.12 6.85 -2.62
CA ARG A 217 -0.61 5.66 -2.14
C ARG A 217 -0.55 5.48 -0.63
N PHE A 218 -0.17 6.52 0.09
CA PHE A 218 -0.04 6.52 1.55
C PHE A 218 0.94 5.44 2.06
N ILE A 219 1.98 5.16 1.26
CA ILE A 219 3.09 4.28 1.61
C ILE A 219 4.35 5.13 1.80
N GLU A 220 5.04 4.94 2.90
CA GLU A 220 6.36 5.49 3.16
C GLU A 220 7.41 4.61 2.47
N LEU A 221 8.26 5.20 1.62
CA LEU A 221 9.44 4.52 1.10
C LEU A 221 10.61 4.78 2.05
N VAL A 222 11.15 3.71 2.62
CA VAL A 222 12.26 3.76 3.57
C VAL A 222 13.51 3.18 2.89
N PRO A 223 14.59 3.95 2.77
CA PRO A 223 15.88 3.42 2.34
C PRO A 223 16.42 2.48 3.41
N ASN A 224 16.94 1.33 2.99
CA ASN A 224 17.54 0.34 3.87
C ASN A 224 18.85 -0.13 3.25
N LEU A 225 19.95 0.58 3.55
CA LEU A 225 21.28 0.19 3.17
C LEU A 225 21.89 -0.65 4.31
N ASN A 226 22.34 -1.87 3.99
CA ASN A 226 23.13 -2.63 4.94
C ASN A 226 24.48 -1.93 5.13
N SER A 227 24.78 -1.53 6.34
CA SER A 227 25.89 -0.66 6.66
C SER A 227 26.92 -1.26 7.63
N PHE A 228 26.78 -2.56 7.94
CA PHE A 228 27.71 -3.25 8.83
C PHE A 228 28.18 -4.58 8.23
N GLY A 229 27.29 -5.55 8.06
CA GLY A 229 27.57 -6.80 7.34
C GLY A 229 27.12 -6.74 5.87
N HIS A 230 27.25 -7.83 5.15
CA HIS A 230 26.90 -7.96 3.72
C HIS A 230 27.57 -6.90 2.82
N PHE A 231 28.80 -6.52 3.17
CA PHE A 231 29.62 -5.56 2.44
C PHE A 231 30.63 -6.23 1.49
N GLU A 232 30.55 -7.53 1.23
CA GLU A 232 31.50 -8.24 0.38
C GLU A 232 31.58 -7.66 -1.03
N ARG A 233 30.49 -7.09 -1.56
CA ARG A 233 30.46 -6.44 -2.87
C ARG A 233 31.30 -5.16 -2.92
N TRP A 234 31.43 -4.49 -1.78
CA TRP A 234 32.30 -3.32 -1.60
C TRP A 234 33.72 -3.77 -1.29
N LEU A 235 33.88 -4.61 -0.27
CA LEU A 235 35.17 -4.97 0.32
C LEU A 235 36.05 -5.87 -0.58
N ARG A 236 35.48 -6.46 -1.63
CA ARG A 236 36.26 -7.20 -2.64
C ARG A 236 37.12 -6.30 -3.52
N HIS A 237 36.80 -4.99 -3.60
CA HIS A 237 37.56 -4.04 -4.39
C HIS A 237 38.76 -3.49 -3.59
N PRO A 238 39.96 -3.37 -4.18
CA PRO A 238 41.15 -2.91 -3.46
C PRO A 238 40.98 -1.59 -2.73
N GLU A 239 40.20 -0.66 -3.29
CA GLU A 239 39.94 0.66 -2.73
C GLU A 239 39.23 0.61 -1.37
N TYR A 240 38.43 -0.41 -1.11
CA TYR A 240 37.67 -0.58 0.12
C TYR A 240 38.20 -1.69 1.03
N HIS A 241 39.19 -2.45 0.58
CA HIS A 241 39.73 -3.65 1.27
C HIS A 241 40.16 -3.33 2.71
N GLY A 242 40.83 -2.19 2.89
CA GLY A 242 41.32 -1.74 4.20
C GLY A 242 40.18 -1.41 5.21
N LEU A 243 38.95 -1.30 4.74
CA LEU A 243 37.76 -1.07 5.59
C LEU A 243 37.18 -2.37 6.13
N ALA A 244 37.63 -3.53 5.65
CA ALA A 244 37.14 -4.82 6.16
C ALA A 244 37.67 -5.09 7.56
N GLU A 245 36.85 -5.73 8.40
CA GLU A 245 37.28 -6.24 9.69
C GLU A 245 38.34 -7.33 9.53
N CYS A 246 38.20 -8.20 8.52
CA CYS A 246 39.16 -9.24 8.15
C CYS A 246 39.61 -9.03 6.68
N PRO A 247 40.52 -8.12 6.39
CA PRO A 247 40.94 -7.80 5.02
C PRO A 247 41.60 -8.99 4.30
N ASP A 248 42.32 -9.83 5.00
CA ASP A 248 42.99 -11.03 4.46
C ASP A 248 42.08 -12.27 4.42
N GLY A 249 40.78 -12.08 4.69
CA GLY A 249 39.81 -13.14 4.84
C GLY A 249 39.92 -13.90 6.16
N PHE A 250 39.17 -14.99 6.26
CA PHE A 250 39.14 -15.82 7.46
C PHE A 250 38.69 -17.25 7.14
N VAL A 251 38.91 -18.17 8.07
CA VAL A 251 38.34 -19.53 7.99
C VAL A 251 36.99 -19.52 8.73
N HIS A 252 35.94 -19.87 7.99
CA HIS A 252 34.58 -19.88 8.55
C HIS A 252 34.45 -20.98 9.62
N PRO A 253 34.09 -20.65 10.86
CA PRO A 253 34.20 -21.56 12.01
C PRO A 253 33.33 -22.81 11.93
N LEU A 254 32.21 -22.74 11.20
CA LEU A 254 31.29 -23.87 11.09
C LEU A 254 31.54 -24.73 9.82
N SER A 255 31.89 -24.11 8.70
CA SER A 255 32.09 -24.83 7.44
C SER A 255 33.54 -25.16 7.13
N ASN A 256 34.49 -24.63 7.90
CA ASN A 256 35.93 -24.71 7.71
C ASN A 256 36.41 -24.26 6.32
N GLN A 257 35.57 -23.46 5.63
CA GLN A 257 35.92 -22.89 4.32
C GLN A 257 36.70 -21.59 4.47
N LYS A 258 37.70 -21.40 3.64
CA LYS A 258 38.46 -20.13 3.58
C LYS A 258 37.61 -19.09 2.84
N ILE A 259 37.20 -18.04 3.52
CA ILE A 259 36.55 -16.86 2.96
C ILE A 259 37.64 -15.87 2.57
N LYS A 260 37.68 -15.49 1.30
CA LYS A 260 38.78 -14.63 0.75
C LYS A 260 38.65 -13.16 1.16
N PHE A 261 37.43 -12.67 1.35
CA PHE A 261 37.14 -11.28 1.70
C PHE A 261 36.25 -11.23 2.92
N GLY A 262 36.50 -10.29 3.81
CA GLY A 262 35.53 -9.99 4.86
C GLY A 262 34.28 -9.39 4.27
N SER A 263 33.12 -9.68 4.88
CA SER A 263 31.82 -9.06 4.53
C SER A 263 31.38 -8.00 5.52
N THR A 264 32.20 -7.74 6.54
CA THR A 264 31.88 -6.85 7.66
C THR A 264 32.81 -5.64 7.65
N LEU A 265 32.24 -4.45 7.76
CA LEU A 265 32.99 -3.21 7.92
C LEU A 265 33.66 -3.18 9.30
N LYS A 266 34.93 -2.78 9.34
CA LYS A 266 35.65 -2.51 10.58
C LYS A 266 35.02 -1.27 11.27
N PRO A 267 34.65 -1.35 12.55
CA PRO A 267 34.01 -0.23 13.24
C PRO A 267 35.02 0.86 13.61
N ASN A 268 35.39 1.68 12.63
CA ASN A 268 36.36 2.76 12.77
C ASN A 268 35.90 4.06 12.10
N ARG A 269 36.70 5.13 12.22
CA ARG A 269 36.38 6.45 11.66
C ARG A 269 36.30 6.45 10.14
N GLN A 270 37.10 5.63 9.44
CA GLN A 270 37.11 5.57 7.98
C GLN A 270 35.83 4.92 7.46
N SER A 271 35.41 3.79 8.03
CA SER A 271 34.13 3.15 7.71
C SER A 271 32.94 4.08 8.00
N LEU A 272 32.99 4.83 9.13
CA LEU A 272 31.96 5.81 9.44
C LEU A 272 31.94 6.98 8.44
N ALA A 273 33.11 7.40 7.91
CA ALA A 273 33.18 8.42 6.87
C ALA A 273 32.51 7.94 5.57
N LEU A 274 32.81 6.71 5.13
CA LEU A 274 32.14 6.08 3.99
C LEU A 274 30.61 6.03 4.19
N LEU A 275 30.13 5.55 5.35
CA LEU A 275 28.70 5.44 5.62
C LEU A 275 27.97 6.79 5.69
N ARG A 276 28.66 7.88 5.95
CA ARG A 276 28.10 9.24 5.90
C ARG A 276 28.01 9.80 4.50
N GLU A 277 28.81 9.27 3.58
CA GLU A 277 28.78 9.63 2.17
C GLU A 277 27.63 8.93 1.44
N LEU A 278 27.32 7.70 1.85
CA LEU A 278 26.24 6.86 1.28
C LEU A 278 24.86 7.28 1.75
#